data_bd592d9f6a284f58c45d44db9f5bb58d
#
_entry.id   bd592d9f6a284f58c45d44db9f5bb58d
#
_cell.length_a   1.000
_cell.length_b   1.000
_cell.length_c   1.000
_cell.angle_alpha   90.00
_cell.angle_beta   90.00
_cell.angle_gamma   90.00
#
_symmetry.space_group_name_H-M   'P 1'
#
loop_
_entity.id
_entity.type
_entity.pdbx_description
1 polymer ?
#
loop_
_entity_poly.entity_id
_entity_poly.type
_entity_poly.pdbx_seq_one_letter_code
_entity_poly.pdbx_strand_id
1 'polypeptide(L)'
;MRYTLFDAFQRLVDPNAQWGFVNGDTYENLIWMSGDSYTQPTEEECVQKVAELQYQEEVNEYQRQRAAEYPSYPDQFDQIFHEGIDAWKATILEVKRKYPKQVMQSEVLEERKRKALEDLNGE
;
A
#
# COMPACT_ATOMS: atom_id res chain seq x y z
N MET A 1 -0.86 2.95 -8.94
CA MET A 1 0.03 4.08 -8.62
C MET A 1 1.42 3.57 -8.27
N ARG A 2 2.43 4.26 -8.73
CA ARG A 2 3.81 3.88 -8.46
C ARG A 2 4.43 4.85 -7.44
N TYR A 3 5.05 4.30 -6.40
CA TYR A 3 5.73 5.09 -5.38
C TYR A 3 7.22 5.14 -5.67
N THR A 4 7.84 6.28 -5.38
CA THR A 4 9.27 6.52 -5.60
C THR A 4 10.02 6.48 -4.26
N LEU A 5 11.35 6.48 -4.35
CA LEU A 5 12.19 6.61 -3.15
C LEU A 5 11.92 7.95 -2.45
N PHE A 6 11.66 9.00 -3.21
CA PHE A 6 11.31 10.29 -2.62
C PHE A 6 10.06 10.16 -1.74
N ASP A 7 9.03 9.47 -2.22
CA ASP A 7 7.80 9.27 -1.45
C ASP A 7 8.07 8.55 -0.14
N ALA A 8 8.88 7.50 -0.19
CA ALA A 8 9.23 6.71 0.99
C ALA A 8 10.10 7.51 1.95
N PHE A 9 11.12 8.17 1.43
CA PHE A 9 12.06 8.94 2.23
C PHE A 9 11.35 10.07 2.98
N GLN A 10 10.47 10.77 2.28
CA GLN A 10 9.70 11.86 2.84
C GLN A 10 8.86 11.42 4.05
N ARG A 11 8.38 10.16 4.04
CA ARG A 11 7.56 9.62 5.11
C ARG A 11 8.36 9.04 6.27
N LEU A 12 9.62 8.71 6.04
CA LEU A 12 10.49 8.11 7.07
C LEU A 12 11.33 9.13 7.83
N VAL A 13 11.68 10.22 7.17
CA VAL A 13 12.61 11.20 7.71
C VAL A 13 11.88 12.20 8.60
N ASP A 14 12.62 12.76 9.59
CA ASP A 14 12.07 13.82 10.43
C ASP A 14 11.69 15.01 9.54
N PRO A 15 10.52 15.63 9.75
CA PRO A 15 10.08 16.77 8.95
C PRO A 15 11.02 17.96 8.93
N ASN A 16 11.88 18.09 9.93
CA ASN A 16 12.81 19.20 10.04
C ASN A 16 14.18 18.89 9.43
N ALA A 17 14.43 17.65 9.00
CA ALA A 17 15.68 17.27 8.38
C ALA A 17 15.81 17.89 6.99
N GLN A 18 17.03 18.20 6.60
CA GLN A 18 17.32 18.77 5.29
C GLN A 18 17.96 17.69 4.40
N TRP A 19 17.39 17.49 3.23
CA TRP A 19 17.81 16.46 2.29
C TRP A 19 17.26 16.75 0.91
N GLY A 20 17.77 16.04 -0.09
CA GLY A 20 17.23 16.13 -1.43
C GLY A 20 17.82 15.06 -2.34
N PHE A 21 17.30 14.96 -3.54
CA PHE A 21 17.83 14.10 -4.59
C PHE A 21 18.29 14.96 -5.75
N VAL A 22 19.44 14.61 -6.33
CA VAL A 22 20.02 15.32 -7.46
C VAL A 22 20.19 14.33 -8.61
N ASN A 23 19.71 14.70 -9.80
CA ASN A 23 19.78 13.89 -11.01
C ASN A 23 18.99 12.58 -10.92
N GLY A 24 17.87 12.59 -10.22
CA GLY A 24 17.00 11.44 -10.08
C GLY A 24 16.84 10.98 -8.64
N ASP A 25 15.88 10.12 -8.41
CA ASP A 25 15.51 9.68 -7.08
C ASP A 25 15.96 8.27 -6.74
N THR A 26 17.14 7.87 -7.19
CA THR A 26 17.82 6.67 -6.69
C THR A 26 18.57 7.02 -5.40
N TYR A 27 18.76 6.04 -4.53
CA TYR A 27 19.36 6.29 -3.22
C TYR A 27 20.78 6.86 -3.32
N GLU A 28 21.54 6.45 -4.33
CA GLU A 28 22.90 6.98 -4.53
C GLU A 28 22.92 8.47 -4.89
N ASN A 29 21.80 9.02 -5.36
CA ASN A 29 21.67 10.44 -5.68
C ASN A 29 21.14 11.26 -4.50
N LEU A 30 20.95 10.64 -3.34
CA LEU A 30 20.51 11.32 -2.15
C LEU A 30 21.60 12.24 -1.61
N ILE A 31 21.22 13.46 -1.29
CA ILE A 31 22.09 14.41 -0.59
C ILE A 31 21.50 14.63 0.80
N TRP A 32 22.28 14.23 1.80
CA TRP A 32 21.90 14.38 3.20
C TRP A 32 22.60 15.61 3.78
N MET A 33 21.83 16.58 4.21
CA MET A 33 22.35 17.88 4.66
C MET A 33 22.19 18.11 6.16
N SER A 34 21.73 17.14 6.90
CA SER A 34 21.44 17.29 8.33
C SER A 34 22.54 16.71 9.25
N GLY A 35 23.61 16.15 8.69
CA GLY A 35 24.68 15.55 9.48
C GLY A 35 24.17 14.52 10.46
N ASP A 36 24.56 14.64 11.73
CA ASP A 36 24.15 13.73 12.79
C ASP A 36 22.94 14.25 13.58
N SER A 37 22.36 15.37 13.20
CA SER A 37 21.23 15.97 13.89
C SER A 37 19.96 15.13 13.78
N TYR A 38 19.81 14.39 12.69
CA TYR A 38 18.67 13.50 12.45
C TYR A 38 19.18 12.20 11.87
N THR A 39 18.42 11.13 12.09
CA THR A 39 18.78 9.82 11.56
C THR A 39 18.39 9.73 10.07
N GLN A 40 19.38 9.41 9.23
CA GLN A 40 19.15 9.22 7.82
C GLN A 40 18.54 7.83 7.58
N PRO A 41 17.36 7.73 6.94
CA PRO A 41 16.81 6.44 6.56
C PRO A 41 17.74 5.69 5.60
N THR A 42 17.86 4.38 5.80
CA THR A 42 18.67 3.54 4.92
C THR A 42 17.93 3.21 3.63
N GLU A 43 18.67 2.76 2.61
CA GLU A 43 18.05 2.33 1.37
C GLU A 43 17.06 1.19 1.61
N GLU A 44 17.43 0.21 2.46
CA GLU A 44 16.54 -0.90 2.78
C GLU A 44 15.25 -0.43 3.41
N GLU A 45 15.34 0.51 4.35
CA GLU A 45 14.15 1.09 4.98
C GLU A 45 13.25 1.78 3.94
N CYS A 46 13.86 2.48 2.99
CA CYS A 46 13.11 3.14 1.93
C CYS A 46 12.42 2.13 1.00
N VAL A 47 13.12 1.07 0.62
CA VAL A 47 12.54 0.02 -0.23
C VAL A 47 11.39 -0.67 0.48
N GLN A 48 11.56 -0.96 1.77
CA GLN A 48 10.48 -1.55 2.56
C GLN A 48 9.27 -0.62 2.63
N LYS A 49 9.51 0.68 2.82
CA LYS A 49 8.42 1.65 2.86
C LYS A 49 7.66 1.74 1.54
N VAL A 50 8.36 1.70 0.41
CA VAL A 50 7.72 1.64 -0.91
C VAL A 50 6.83 0.40 -1.00
N ALA A 51 7.33 -0.76 -0.58
CA ALA A 51 6.55 -1.99 -0.59
C ALA A 51 5.29 -1.89 0.28
N GLU A 52 5.42 -1.29 1.45
CA GLU A 52 4.28 -1.08 2.35
C GLU A 52 3.24 -0.13 1.75
N LEU A 53 3.69 0.95 1.11
CA LEU A 53 2.79 1.89 0.45
C LEU A 53 2.03 1.24 -0.70
N GLN A 54 2.72 0.43 -1.51
CA GLN A 54 2.10 -0.32 -2.60
C GLN A 54 1.06 -1.30 -2.07
N TYR A 55 1.40 -2.01 -0.99
CA TYR A 55 0.46 -2.93 -0.35
C TYR A 55 -0.78 -2.20 0.16
N GLN A 56 -0.57 -1.06 0.84
CA GLN A 56 -1.69 -0.27 1.34
C GLN A 56 -2.60 0.23 0.21
N GLU A 57 -2.00 0.60 -0.92
CA GLU A 57 -2.75 0.98 -2.11
C GLU A 57 -3.62 -0.16 -2.61
N GLU A 58 -3.09 -1.38 -2.66
CA GLU A 58 -3.85 -2.56 -3.07
C GLU A 58 -4.98 -2.88 -2.09
N VAL A 59 -4.73 -2.73 -0.78
CA VAL A 59 -5.75 -2.92 0.24
C VAL A 59 -6.88 -1.91 0.05
N ASN A 60 -6.54 -0.66 -0.19
CA ASN A 60 -7.53 0.38 -0.44
C ASN A 60 -8.33 0.09 -1.72
N GLU A 61 -7.66 -0.43 -2.75
CA GLU A 61 -8.31 -0.76 -4.02
C GLU A 61 -9.33 -1.87 -3.85
N TYR A 62 -8.98 -2.98 -3.18
CA TYR A 62 -9.94 -4.05 -3.02
C TYR A 62 -11.13 -3.61 -2.16
N GLN A 63 -10.90 -2.75 -1.17
CA GLN A 63 -11.99 -2.21 -0.36
C GLN A 63 -12.95 -1.36 -1.21
N ARG A 64 -12.42 -0.52 -2.09
CA ARG A 64 -13.24 0.26 -3.02
C ARG A 64 -14.05 -0.64 -3.95
N GLN A 65 -13.41 -1.69 -4.48
CA GLN A 65 -14.06 -2.63 -5.38
C GLN A 65 -15.19 -3.37 -4.68
N ARG A 66 -14.96 -3.83 -3.45
CA ARG A 66 -16.01 -4.47 -2.65
C ARG A 66 -17.17 -3.51 -2.37
N ALA A 67 -16.83 -2.29 -1.94
CA ALA A 67 -17.85 -1.29 -1.61
C ALA A 67 -18.74 -0.97 -2.81
N ALA A 68 -18.16 -0.94 -4.01
CA ALA A 68 -18.90 -0.65 -5.24
C ALA A 68 -19.86 -1.79 -5.61
N GLU A 69 -19.55 -3.02 -5.22
CA GLU A 69 -20.35 -4.20 -5.58
C GLU A 69 -21.32 -4.65 -4.50
N TYR A 70 -21.15 -4.23 -3.25
CA TYR A 70 -22.12 -4.55 -2.22
C TYR A 70 -23.46 -3.89 -2.55
N PRO A 71 -24.58 -4.60 -2.33
CA PRO A 71 -25.88 -3.95 -2.45
C PRO A 71 -26.01 -2.78 -1.46
N SER A 72 -26.91 -1.85 -1.73
CA SER A 72 -27.21 -0.78 -0.78
C SER A 72 -27.72 -1.36 0.54
N TYR A 73 -27.58 -0.61 1.63
CA TYR A 73 -28.11 -1.09 2.93
C TYR A 73 -29.60 -1.40 2.87
N PRO A 74 -30.45 -0.56 2.27
CA PRO A 74 -31.86 -0.93 2.13
C PRO A 74 -32.07 -2.25 1.39
N ASP A 75 -31.30 -2.48 0.30
CA ASP A 75 -31.41 -3.74 -0.44
C ASP A 75 -30.94 -4.92 0.38
N GLN A 76 -29.89 -4.75 1.19
CA GLN A 76 -29.40 -5.80 2.08
C GLN A 76 -30.46 -6.15 3.14
N PHE A 77 -31.10 -5.16 3.74
CA PHE A 77 -32.13 -5.39 4.72
C PHE A 77 -33.35 -6.08 4.09
N ASP A 78 -33.74 -5.68 2.89
CA ASP A 78 -34.81 -6.34 2.17
C ASP A 78 -34.46 -7.80 1.88
N GLN A 79 -33.25 -8.10 1.49
CA GLN A 79 -32.83 -9.48 1.26
C GLN A 79 -32.91 -10.31 2.53
N ILE A 80 -32.45 -9.78 3.67
CA ILE A 80 -32.55 -10.48 4.94
C ILE A 80 -33.99 -10.76 5.27
N PHE A 81 -34.87 -9.78 5.09
CA PHE A 81 -36.28 -9.90 5.39
C PHE A 81 -36.99 -10.94 4.51
N HIS A 82 -36.73 -10.92 3.21
CA HIS A 82 -37.47 -11.78 2.27
C HIS A 82 -36.82 -13.13 2.05
N GLU A 83 -35.49 -13.24 2.14
CA GLU A 83 -34.75 -14.45 1.78
C GLU A 83 -33.98 -15.07 2.95
N GLY A 84 -33.82 -14.33 4.06
CA GLY A 84 -33.13 -14.81 5.25
C GLY A 84 -31.66 -14.46 5.29
N ILE A 85 -31.05 -14.66 6.46
CA ILE A 85 -29.64 -14.30 6.72
C ILE A 85 -28.68 -15.12 5.88
N ASP A 86 -28.97 -16.40 5.64
CA ASP A 86 -28.06 -17.26 4.87
C ASP A 86 -27.93 -16.78 3.42
N ALA A 87 -29.01 -16.35 2.80
CA ALA A 87 -28.99 -15.79 1.46
C ALA A 87 -28.20 -14.48 1.42
N TRP A 88 -28.37 -13.62 2.42
CA TRP A 88 -27.62 -12.39 2.55
C TRP A 88 -26.11 -12.68 2.71
N LYS A 89 -25.74 -13.63 3.57
CA LYS A 89 -24.34 -14.02 3.75
C LYS A 89 -23.73 -14.51 2.44
N ALA A 90 -24.48 -15.27 1.67
CA ALA A 90 -23.99 -15.77 0.37
C ALA A 90 -23.69 -14.62 -0.58
N THR A 91 -24.58 -13.61 -0.64
CA THR A 91 -24.36 -12.42 -1.46
C THR A 91 -23.09 -11.68 -1.08
N ILE A 92 -22.88 -11.47 0.22
CA ILE A 92 -21.70 -10.76 0.73
C ILE A 92 -20.43 -11.56 0.47
N LEU A 93 -20.47 -12.88 0.70
CA LEU A 93 -19.32 -13.75 0.46
C LEU A 93 -18.91 -13.80 -1.00
N GLU A 94 -19.87 -13.71 -1.92
CA GLU A 94 -19.57 -13.69 -3.36
C GLU A 94 -18.73 -12.46 -3.72
N VAL A 95 -19.11 -11.29 -3.22
CA VAL A 95 -18.31 -10.06 -3.43
C VAL A 95 -16.91 -10.21 -2.83
N LYS A 96 -16.80 -10.77 -1.63
CA LYS A 96 -15.49 -10.98 -0.98
C LYS A 96 -14.62 -11.97 -1.74
N ARG A 97 -15.19 -12.99 -2.36
CA ARG A 97 -14.44 -13.94 -3.18
C ARG A 97 -13.93 -13.29 -4.47
N LYS A 98 -14.72 -12.41 -5.04
CA LYS A 98 -14.35 -11.71 -6.26
C LYS A 98 -13.17 -10.75 -6.03
N TYR A 99 -13.11 -10.16 -4.85
CA TYR A 99 -12.04 -9.22 -4.48
C TYR A 99 -11.39 -9.68 -3.17
N PRO A 100 -10.51 -10.70 -3.23
CA PRO A 100 -9.92 -11.27 -2.03
C PRO A 100 -8.98 -10.29 -1.32
N LYS A 101 -8.97 -10.36 0.00
CA LYS A 101 -8.10 -9.53 0.81
C LYS A 101 -6.65 -9.99 0.68
N GLN A 102 -5.77 -9.05 0.37
CA GLN A 102 -4.33 -9.29 0.39
C GLN A 102 -3.84 -9.32 1.85
N VAL A 103 -2.97 -10.27 2.15
CA VAL A 103 -2.38 -10.38 3.49
C VAL A 103 -0.88 -10.19 3.38
N MET A 104 -0.34 -9.26 4.17
CA MET A 104 1.09 -9.01 4.19
C MET A 104 1.78 -10.00 5.13
N GLN A 105 2.26 -11.09 4.58
CA GLN A 105 3.10 -12.05 5.29
C GLN A 105 4.56 -11.78 4.97
N SER A 106 5.49 -12.30 5.78
CA SER A 106 6.91 -12.02 5.59
C SER A 106 7.41 -12.40 4.20
N GLU A 107 6.95 -13.52 3.65
CA GLU A 107 7.32 -13.94 2.29
C GLU A 107 6.78 -12.97 1.24
N VAL A 108 5.55 -12.50 1.42
CA VAL A 108 4.95 -11.52 0.52
C VAL A 108 5.69 -10.19 0.63
N LEU A 109 6.08 -9.80 1.83
CA LEU A 109 6.85 -8.58 2.05
C LEU A 109 8.19 -8.63 1.32
N GLU A 110 8.91 -9.74 1.42
CA GLU A 110 10.20 -9.89 0.73
C GLU A 110 10.04 -9.81 -0.80
N GLU A 111 9.02 -10.45 -1.33
CA GLU A 111 8.72 -10.37 -2.76
C GLU A 111 8.39 -8.94 -3.18
N ARG A 112 7.61 -8.22 -2.39
CA ARG A 112 7.26 -6.84 -2.67
C ARG A 112 8.46 -5.91 -2.59
N LYS A 113 9.36 -6.16 -1.63
CA LYS A 113 10.62 -5.40 -1.52
C LYS A 113 11.47 -5.61 -2.77
N ARG A 114 11.57 -6.85 -3.24
CA ARG A 114 12.31 -7.16 -4.46
C ARG A 114 11.72 -6.43 -5.67
N LYS A 115 10.40 -6.48 -5.82
CA LYS A 115 9.73 -5.78 -6.91
C LYS A 115 9.89 -4.26 -6.82
N ALA A 116 9.78 -3.72 -5.61
CA ALA A 116 9.94 -2.29 -5.40
C ALA A 116 11.34 -1.85 -5.79
N LEU A 117 12.36 -2.64 -5.43
CA LEU A 117 13.74 -2.35 -5.80
C LEU A 117 13.93 -2.41 -7.31
N GLU A 118 13.36 -3.41 -7.98
CA GLU A 118 13.40 -3.50 -9.44
C GLU A 118 12.75 -2.28 -10.10
N ASP A 119 11.57 -1.88 -9.62
CA ASP A 119 10.85 -0.73 -10.16
C ASP A 119 11.63 0.57 -9.97
N LEU A 120 12.32 0.72 -8.83
CA LEU A 120 13.10 1.91 -8.53
C LEU A 120 14.37 1.99 -9.37
N ASN A 121 14.98 0.85 -9.68
CA ASN A 121 16.26 0.79 -10.41
C ASN A 121 16.09 0.40 -11.88
N GLY A 122 14.96 -0.12 -12.27
CA GLY A 122 14.73 -0.73 -13.58
C GLY A 122 14.22 0.22 -14.65
N GLU A 123 14.25 1.48 -14.39
CA GLU A 123 13.74 2.42 -15.35
C GLU A 123 14.59 2.57 -16.56
#